data_1d5af1fcbd0e387933fa97ba69ce5f74
#
_entry.id   1d5af1fcbd0e387933fa97ba69ce5f74
#
_cell.length_a   1.000
_cell.length_b   1.000
_cell.length_c   1.000
_cell.angle_alpha   90.00
_cell.angle_beta   90.00
_cell.angle_gamma   90.00
#
_symmetry.space_group_name_H-M   'P 1'
#
loop_
_entity.id
_entity.type
_entity.pdbx_description
1 polymer ?
#
loop_
_entity_poly.entity_id
_entity_poly.type
_entity_poly.pdbx_seq_one_letter_code
_entity_poly.pdbx_strand_id
1 'polypeptide(L)'
;MKSDLYTAIAQIAAERSIPREAVQTALEQALKTVYRREREQHHDDETYIEVAVDPTDGEFRIIEVKRVVEEIEDETRDVLLADALTVDPDAYVGKEYRIDRTPENFGRIAAQTAKQVILQRIRDYERETIYDEFKDRVGEVLTGVIQRADRRAVIVELGGKAEAIMPAREQVPNERYSPGQRLKVYLKEVNSESRGPQLIVSRTHGALIKRLFELEVPEVFSGAVEIEAIAREPGLRSKVAVAARQENVDPVGSCVGVRGVRITNIVDELQGEKIDVIEYSPEIQTFISNALSPAKPISVQLIEDGEQKVARVIVPNDQMSLAIGKDGQNARLAYKLTGWRIDVKDPESLRVVDGEEQDLFRQAQEALAEMREEQDFFIQGRQPRLVRPDGTFTHIEKDFGPLPDDLIGMSVDVEVVEDIVHVYYNRDLRARFDFESGEMLPLYDEMVLDPAD
;
A
#
# COMPACT_ATOMS: atom_id res chain seq x y z
N MET A 1 41.00 25.02 23.84
CA MET A 1 40.02 25.11 22.73
C MET A 1 40.24 24.08 21.61
N LYS A 2 41.42 23.45 21.48
CA LYS A 2 41.72 22.50 20.38
C LYS A 2 41.38 21.03 20.72
N SER A 3 41.39 20.68 21.99
CA SER A 3 40.92 19.35 22.54
C SER A 3 39.42 19.08 22.39
N ASP A 4 38.62 20.18 22.22
CA ASP A 4 37.15 20.08 22.25
C ASP A 4 36.58 19.45 20.98
N LEU A 5 37.21 19.64 19.81
CA LEU A 5 36.71 19.12 18.54
C LEU A 5 36.78 17.59 18.48
N TYR A 6 37.94 17.01 18.82
CA TYR A 6 38.13 15.56 18.81
C TYR A 6 37.26 14.84 19.85
N THR A 7 37.16 15.46 21.04
CA THR A 7 36.28 14.95 22.11
C THR A 7 34.81 15.01 21.69
N ALA A 8 34.38 16.13 21.05
CA ALA A 8 33.04 16.27 20.53
C ALA A 8 32.74 15.27 19.40
N ILE A 9 33.71 15.01 18.53
CA ILE A 9 33.61 13.99 17.48
C ILE A 9 33.43 12.61 18.10
N ALA A 10 34.26 12.24 19.06
CA ALA A 10 34.19 10.95 19.73
C ALA A 10 32.87 10.75 20.50
N GLN A 11 32.36 11.84 21.11
CA GLN A 11 31.07 11.83 21.80
C GLN A 11 29.89 11.65 20.84
N ILE A 12 29.86 12.39 19.73
CA ILE A 12 28.81 12.30 18.71
C ILE A 12 28.82 10.89 18.08
N ALA A 13 30.02 10.34 17.77
CA ALA A 13 30.17 9.01 17.23
C ALA A 13 29.62 7.95 18.22
N ALA A 14 29.92 8.08 19.51
CA ALA A 14 29.44 7.18 20.56
C ALA A 14 27.91 7.31 20.74
N GLU A 15 27.35 8.52 20.76
CA GLU A 15 25.90 8.74 20.88
C GLU A 15 25.10 8.15 19.71
N ARG A 16 25.72 8.09 18.52
CA ARG A 16 25.13 7.56 17.30
C ARG A 16 25.55 6.13 16.98
N SER A 17 26.30 5.47 17.89
CA SER A 17 26.79 4.08 17.72
C SER A 17 27.66 3.88 16.47
N ILE A 18 28.35 4.94 16.00
CA ILE A 18 29.26 4.87 14.84
C ILE A 18 30.62 4.40 15.32
N PRO A 19 31.23 3.37 14.67
CA PRO A 19 32.58 2.92 15.02
C PRO A 19 33.59 4.07 14.89
N ARG A 20 34.36 4.30 15.94
CA ARG A 20 35.35 5.40 16.01
C ARG A 20 36.37 5.33 14.87
N GLU A 21 36.82 4.12 14.54
CA GLU A 21 37.78 3.87 13.46
C GLU A 21 37.22 4.30 12.08
N ALA A 22 35.91 4.08 11.84
CA ALA A 22 35.27 4.48 10.59
C ALA A 22 35.24 6.03 10.41
N VAL A 23 35.04 6.76 11.50
CA VAL A 23 35.06 8.23 11.49
C VAL A 23 36.49 8.74 11.29
N GLN A 24 37.46 8.13 11.97
CA GLN A 24 38.88 8.47 11.86
C GLN A 24 39.38 8.26 10.42
N THR A 25 39.15 7.08 9.84
CA THR A 25 39.56 6.75 8.47
C THR A 25 38.95 7.72 7.45
N ALA A 26 37.64 8.02 7.58
CA ALA A 26 36.97 8.95 6.68
C ALA A 26 37.57 10.39 6.79
N LEU A 27 37.90 10.79 8.01
CA LEU A 27 38.51 12.12 8.25
C LEU A 27 39.91 12.18 7.69
N GLU A 28 40.77 11.18 7.90
CA GLU A 28 42.10 11.08 7.33
C GLU A 28 42.07 11.17 5.79
N GLN A 29 41.16 10.42 5.15
CA GLN A 29 40.99 10.42 3.70
C GLN A 29 40.56 11.81 3.16
N ALA A 30 39.59 12.44 3.86
CA ALA A 30 39.10 13.75 3.46
C ALA A 30 40.17 14.82 3.59
N LEU A 31 40.94 14.79 4.68
CA LEU A 31 42.04 15.75 4.89
C LEU A 31 43.19 15.54 3.89
N LYS A 32 43.53 14.29 3.54
CA LYS A 32 44.44 13.96 2.44
C LYS A 32 43.97 14.59 1.12
N THR A 33 42.68 14.46 0.80
CA THR A 33 42.09 14.98 -0.43
C THR A 33 42.15 16.52 -0.47
N VAL A 34 41.82 17.18 0.63
CA VAL A 34 41.88 18.64 0.73
C VAL A 34 43.30 19.16 0.59
N TYR A 35 44.25 18.53 1.27
CA TYR A 35 45.66 18.89 1.17
C TYR A 35 46.21 18.70 -0.25
N ARG A 36 45.91 17.59 -0.92
CA ARG A 36 46.28 17.35 -2.32
C ARG A 36 45.71 18.46 -3.24
N ARG A 37 44.43 18.80 -3.10
CA ARG A 37 43.76 19.81 -3.91
C ARG A 37 44.38 21.21 -3.73
N GLU A 38 44.81 21.58 -2.55
CA GLU A 38 45.54 22.83 -2.33
C GLU A 38 46.93 22.80 -2.97
N ARG A 39 47.57 21.63 -3.03
CA ARG A 39 48.93 21.47 -3.59
C ARG A 39 48.89 21.27 -5.12
N GLU A 40 47.85 20.63 -5.69
CA GLU A 40 47.66 20.46 -7.14
C GLU A 40 47.58 21.77 -7.92
N GLN A 41 47.43 22.92 -7.26
CA GLN A 41 47.64 24.22 -7.89
C GLN A 41 49.12 24.47 -8.22
N HIS A 42 50.03 23.58 -7.82
CA HIS A 42 51.51 23.78 -7.96
C HIS A 42 52.30 22.62 -8.55
N HIS A 43 51.83 21.36 -8.69
CA HIS A 43 52.44 20.27 -9.50
C HIS A 43 51.80 18.91 -9.28
N ASP A 44 51.85 18.08 -10.32
CA ASP A 44 51.54 16.62 -10.34
C ASP A 44 52.43 15.86 -9.35
N ASP A 45 51.93 15.52 -8.16
CA ASP A 45 52.74 14.80 -7.17
C ASP A 45 52.01 13.61 -6.58
N GLU A 46 52.46 12.42 -6.93
CA GLU A 46 52.14 11.15 -6.25
C GLU A 46 52.81 11.04 -4.87
N THR A 47 53.04 12.15 -4.17
CA THR A 47 53.68 12.20 -2.87
C THR A 47 52.88 11.35 -1.85
N TYR A 48 53.57 10.42 -1.16
CA TYR A 48 52.93 9.62 -0.13
C TYR A 48 52.72 10.44 1.13
N ILE A 49 51.45 10.73 1.42
CA ILE A 49 51.02 11.59 2.52
C ILE A 49 50.23 10.79 3.53
N GLU A 50 50.57 10.91 4.78
CA GLU A 50 49.78 10.44 5.94
C GLU A 50 49.16 11.64 6.67
N VAL A 51 47.95 11.45 7.15
CA VAL A 51 47.36 12.40 8.09
C VAL A 51 47.40 11.74 9.46
N ALA A 52 48.15 12.35 10.37
CA ALA A 52 48.20 11.91 11.74
C ALA A 52 47.30 12.80 12.61
N VAL A 53 46.59 12.20 13.53
CA VAL A 53 45.85 12.89 14.59
C VAL A 53 46.66 12.72 15.86
N ASP A 54 47.15 13.79 16.44
CA ASP A 54 47.84 13.74 17.72
C ASP A 54 46.78 13.45 18.83
N PRO A 55 46.85 12.29 19.53
CA PRO A 55 45.88 11.93 20.53
C PRO A 55 45.93 12.82 21.78
N THR A 56 46.97 13.61 21.98
CA THR A 56 47.18 14.45 23.15
C THR A 56 46.55 15.82 23.03
N ASP A 57 46.66 16.44 21.85
CA ASP A 57 46.13 17.79 21.59
C ASP A 57 44.99 17.84 20.56
N GLY A 58 44.75 16.70 19.87
CA GLY A 58 43.73 16.59 18.83
C GLY A 58 44.08 17.40 17.57
N GLU A 59 45.37 17.76 17.39
CA GLU A 59 45.84 18.44 16.19
C GLU A 59 46.01 17.46 15.04
N PHE A 60 45.66 17.94 13.83
CA PHE A 60 45.86 17.20 12.59
C PHE A 60 47.21 17.63 12.00
N ARG A 61 48.06 16.63 11.75
CA ARG A 61 49.36 16.86 11.11
C ARG A 61 49.42 16.15 9.77
N ILE A 62 49.96 16.83 8.78
CA ILE A 62 50.25 16.26 7.48
C ILE A 62 51.70 15.81 7.47
N ILE A 63 51.91 14.52 7.30
CA ILE A 63 53.24 13.92 7.29
C ILE A 63 53.49 13.39 5.88
N GLU A 64 54.51 13.97 5.22
CA GLU A 64 55.10 13.41 4.01
C GLU A 64 56.02 12.27 4.39
N VAL A 65 55.78 11.09 3.82
CA VAL A 65 56.59 9.91 4.07
C VAL A 65 57.44 9.64 2.84
N LYS A 66 58.75 9.73 3.01
CA LYS A 66 59.74 9.40 1.97
C LYS A 66 60.56 8.19 2.39
N ARG A 67 61.12 7.49 1.44
CA ARG A 67 62.05 6.39 1.69
C ARG A 67 63.50 6.93 1.57
N VAL A 68 64.34 6.60 2.53
CA VAL A 68 65.74 6.95 2.49
C VAL A 68 66.45 6.07 1.47
N VAL A 69 67.15 6.67 0.51
CA VAL A 69 67.84 5.97 -0.58
C VAL A 69 69.29 6.49 -0.74
N GLU A 70 70.15 5.74 -1.41
CA GLU A 70 71.51 6.23 -1.80
C GLU A 70 71.46 7.07 -3.05
N GLU A 71 70.56 6.74 -4.01
CA GLU A 71 70.34 7.49 -5.24
C GLU A 71 68.81 7.72 -5.41
N ILE A 72 68.40 8.92 -5.78
CA ILE A 72 66.98 9.27 -5.98
C ILE A 72 66.53 8.68 -7.31
N GLU A 73 65.54 7.78 -7.25
CA GLU A 73 64.81 7.28 -8.41
C GLU A 73 63.53 8.11 -8.64
N ASP A 74 62.90 8.53 -7.56
CA ASP A 74 61.67 9.30 -7.56
C ASP A 74 61.76 10.44 -6.52
N GLU A 75 61.85 11.68 -7.01
CA GLU A 75 61.96 12.88 -6.15
C GLU A 75 60.76 13.03 -5.19
N THR A 76 59.65 12.45 -5.52
CA THR A 76 58.43 12.53 -4.70
C THR A 76 58.42 11.53 -3.55
N ARG A 77 59.09 10.38 -3.71
CA ARG A 77 59.09 9.26 -2.76
C ARG A 77 60.42 9.04 -2.06
N ASP A 78 61.46 9.56 -2.58
CA ASP A 78 62.81 9.29 -2.09
C ASP A 78 63.47 10.51 -1.45
N VAL A 79 64.37 10.30 -0.52
CA VAL A 79 65.24 11.29 0.10
C VAL A 79 66.64 10.70 0.21
N LEU A 80 67.66 11.49 -0.11
CA LEU A 80 69.06 11.06 0.01
C LEU A 80 69.42 10.75 1.49
N LEU A 81 70.19 9.69 1.71
CA LEU A 81 70.70 9.36 3.03
C LEU A 81 71.47 10.52 3.66
N ALA A 82 72.22 11.29 2.85
CA ALA A 82 73.00 12.46 3.32
C ALA A 82 72.08 13.55 3.90
N ASP A 83 70.93 13.79 3.25
CA ASP A 83 69.97 14.78 3.70
C ASP A 83 69.16 14.29 4.91
N ALA A 84 68.80 12.99 4.93
CA ALA A 84 68.08 12.38 6.05
C ALA A 84 68.94 12.39 7.34
N LEU A 85 70.27 12.15 7.24
CA LEU A 85 71.21 12.19 8.36
C LEU A 85 71.38 13.59 8.97
N THR A 86 71.07 14.66 8.26
CA THR A 86 71.11 16.03 8.81
C THR A 86 70.02 16.29 9.86
N VAL A 87 68.91 15.54 9.80
CA VAL A 87 67.75 15.72 10.69
C VAL A 87 67.61 14.50 11.66
N ASP A 88 67.88 13.31 11.17
CA ASP A 88 67.80 12.06 11.95
C ASP A 88 69.16 11.37 11.89
N PRO A 89 69.98 11.45 12.95
CA PRO A 89 71.32 10.82 13.00
C PRO A 89 71.28 9.29 12.85
N ASP A 90 70.12 8.66 13.10
CA ASP A 90 69.92 7.21 13.02
C ASP A 90 69.29 6.80 11.68
N ALA A 91 69.30 7.65 10.65
CA ALA A 91 68.81 7.33 9.33
C ALA A 91 69.68 6.29 8.63
N TYR A 92 69.02 5.35 7.95
CA TYR A 92 69.68 4.32 7.13
C TYR A 92 68.87 4.07 5.86
N VAL A 93 69.51 3.52 4.82
CA VAL A 93 68.87 3.23 3.54
C VAL A 93 67.68 2.25 3.74
N GLY A 94 66.54 2.61 3.23
CA GLY A 94 65.25 1.84 3.39
C GLY A 94 64.42 2.30 4.57
N LYS A 95 64.92 3.17 5.45
CA LYS A 95 64.12 3.74 6.55
C LYS A 95 63.09 4.71 5.99
N GLU A 96 61.89 4.73 6.58
CA GLU A 96 60.90 5.80 6.30
C GLU A 96 61.34 7.09 6.96
N TYR A 97 61.36 8.13 6.18
CA TYR A 97 61.69 9.50 6.62
C TYR A 97 60.41 10.32 6.63
N ARG A 98 60.00 10.78 7.82
CA ARG A 98 58.71 11.43 8.07
C ARG A 98 58.94 12.94 8.25
N ILE A 99 58.36 13.73 7.34
CA ILE A 99 58.52 15.19 7.32
C ILE A 99 57.14 15.81 7.65
N ASP A 100 57.12 16.66 8.68
CA ASP A 100 55.91 17.45 8.95
C ASP A 100 55.78 18.59 7.90
N ARG A 101 54.71 18.53 7.13
CA ARG A 101 54.35 19.47 6.08
C ARG A 101 53.07 20.22 6.40
N THR A 102 52.67 20.26 7.65
CA THR A 102 51.43 20.89 8.08
C THR A 102 51.40 22.37 7.80
N PRO A 103 50.55 22.92 6.91
CA PRO A 103 50.46 24.35 6.67
C PRO A 103 49.98 25.12 7.91
N GLU A 104 50.43 26.36 8.10
CA GLU A 104 50.05 27.19 9.27
C GLU A 104 48.53 27.36 9.44
N ASN A 105 47.77 27.42 8.34
CA ASN A 105 46.30 27.58 8.35
C ASN A 105 45.52 26.26 8.32
N PHE A 106 46.22 25.11 8.34
CA PHE A 106 45.61 23.80 8.17
C PHE A 106 44.60 23.47 9.27
N GLY A 107 44.83 23.90 10.49
CA GLY A 107 43.91 23.67 11.61
C GLY A 107 42.50 24.21 11.38
N ARG A 108 42.30 25.31 10.67
CA ARG A 108 41.00 25.89 10.29
C ARG A 108 40.31 25.05 9.22
N ILE A 109 41.07 24.66 8.20
CA ILE A 109 40.57 23.83 7.08
C ILE A 109 40.25 22.46 7.60
N ALA A 110 41.09 21.86 8.42
CA ALA A 110 40.88 20.59 9.05
C ALA A 110 39.58 20.58 9.90
N ALA A 111 39.32 21.61 10.71
CA ALA A 111 38.11 21.71 11.51
C ALA A 111 36.83 21.79 10.67
N GLN A 112 36.83 22.55 9.57
CA GLN A 112 35.69 22.64 8.66
C GLN A 112 35.45 21.30 7.91
N THR A 113 36.50 20.69 7.41
CA THR A 113 36.46 19.41 6.73
C THR A 113 35.99 18.33 7.67
N ALA A 114 36.52 18.27 8.89
CA ALA A 114 36.10 17.34 9.92
C ALA A 114 34.60 17.44 10.19
N LYS A 115 34.10 18.66 10.37
CA LYS A 115 32.65 18.87 10.56
C LYS A 115 31.81 18.30 9.40
N GLN A 116 32.22 18.57 8.16
CA GLN A 116 31.51 18.07 6.97
C GLN A 116 31.54 16.55 6.87
N VAL A 117 32.73 15.95 7.07
CA VAL A 117 32.94 14.49 6.99
C VAL A 117 32.11 13.78 8.04
N ILE A 118 32.11 14.31 9.26
CA ILE A 118 31.35 13.70 10.36
C ILE A 118 29.86 13.78 10.07
N LEU A 119 29.35 14.95 9.67
CA LEU A 119 27.94 15.09 9.31
C LEU A 119 27.54 14.18 8.13
N GLN A 120 28.46 13.96 7.20
CA GLN A 120 28.23 13.03 6.10
C GLN A 120 28.25 11.58 6.61
N ARG A 121 29.22 11.21 7.44
CA ARG A 121 29.33 9.84 7.98
C ARG A 121 28.15 9.47 8.89
N ILE A 122 27.64 10.43 9.67
CA ILE A 122 26.43 10.25 10.46
C ILE A 122 25.25 9.94 9.52
N ARG A 123 25.07 10.74 8.47
CA ARG A 123 23.99 10.51 7.50
C ARG A 123 24.12 9.16 6.80
N ASP A 124 25.33 8.78 6.40
CA ASP A 124 25.56 7.50 5.74
C ASP A 124 25.22 6.33 6.68
N TYR A 125 25.65 6.42 7.94
CA TYR A 125 25.35 5.40 8.95
C TYR A 125 23.84 5.33 9.29
N GLU A 126 23.18 6.48 9.43
CA GLU A 126 21.72 6.53 9.61
C GLU A 126 21.01 5.87 8.42
N ARG A 127 21.50 6.11 7.19
CA ARG A 127 20.97 5.47 5.98
C ARG A 127 21.21 3.96 5.97
N GLU A 128 22.41 3.50 6.30
CA GLU A 128 22.73 2.08 6.40
C GLU A 128 21.81 1.39 7.43
N THR A 129 21.64 2.00 8.58
CA THR A 129 20.75 1.49 9.64
C THR A 129 19.30 1.37 9.18
N ILE A 130 18.77 2.43 8.54
CA ILE A 130 17.41 2.43 7.99
C ILE A 130 17.30 1.36 6.87
N TYR A 131 18.30 1.26 5.99
CA TYR A 131 18.31 0.25 4.94
C TYR A 131 18.25 -1.16 5.53
N ASP A 132 19.08 -1.48 6.50
CA ASP A 132 19.13 -2.79 7.13
C ASP A 132 17.83 -3.13 7.88
N GLU A 133 17.17 -2.12 8.49
CA GLU A 133 15.88 -2.30 9.17
C GLU A 133 14.73 -2.58 8.20
N PHE A 134 14.74 -1.96 7.00
CA PHE A 134 13.59 -1.99 6.11
C PHE A 134 13.77 -2.82 4.83
N LYS A 135 14.99 -3.24 4.45
CA LYS A 135 15.26 -3.97 3.20
C LYS A 135 14.43 -5.25 3.04
N ASP A 136 14.25 -6.01 4.13
CA ASP A 136 13.52 -7.27 4.15
C ASP A 136 12.01 -7.07 4.34
N ARG A 137 11.56 -5.84 4.54
CA ARG A 137 10.16 -5.46 4.77
C ARG A 137 9.49 -4.86 3.55
N VAL A 138 10.17 -4.85 2.40
CA VAL A 138 9.56 -4.45 1.12
C VAL A 138 8.36 -5.34 0.84
N GLY A 139 7.21 -4.73 0.53
CA GLY A 139 5.97 -5.47 0.35
C GLY A 139 5.08 -5.56 1.59
N GLU A 140 5.51 -5.05 2.73
CA GLU A 140 4.69 -4.95 3.93
C GLU A 140 3.83 -3.68 3.94
N VAL A 141 2.77 -3.73 4.73
CA VAL A 141 1.98 -2.56 5.11
C VAL A 141 2.41 -2.09 6.50
N LEU A 142 2.85 -0.84 6.55
CA LEU A 142 3.36 -0.19 7.75
C LEU A 142 2.43 0.93 8.18
N THR A 143 2.31 1.14 9.48
CA THR A 143 1.63 2.31 10.02
C THR A 143 2.62 3.47 10.10
N GLY A 144 2.29 4.57 9.43
CA GLY A 144 3.08 5.79 9.46
C GLY A 144 2.31 6.99 9.97
N VAL A 145 3.04 8.04 10.31
CA VAL A 145 2.50 9.35 10.70
C VAL A 145 2.94 10.39 9.68
N ILE A 146 1.99 11.13 9.12
CA ILE A 146 2.30 12.19 8.17
C ILE A 146 3.01 13.33 8.92
N GLN A 147 4.25 13.64 8.51
CA GLN A 147 5.01 14.78 9.03
C GLN A 147 4.73 16.04 8.23
N ARG A 148 4.71 15.91 6.91
CA ARG A 148 4.46 17.01 5.99
C ARG A 148 3.78 16.49 4.72
N ALA A 149 2.85 17.29 4.20
CA ALA A 149 2.21 17.02 2.92
C ALA A 149 2.32 18.25 2.03
N ASP A 150 2.84 18.05 0.84
CA ASP A 150 2.84 19.05 -0.23
C ASP A 150 2.43 18.42 -1.58
N ARG A 151 2.26 19.24 -2.63
CA ARG A 151 1.80 18.76 -3.95
C ARG A 151 2.77 17.78 -4.62
N ARG A 152 4.04 17.74 -4.22
CA ARG A 152 5.08 16.91 -4.85
C ARG A 152 5.25 15.58 -4.11
N ALA A 153 5.16 15.64 -2.79
CA ALA A 153 5.37 14.46 -1.95
C ALA A 153 4.71 14.62 -0.58
N VAL A 154 4.36 13.50 0.02
CA VAL A 154 3.99 13.40 1.43
C VAL A 154 5.14 12.70 2.15
N ILE A 155 5.60 13.31 3.24
CA ILE A 155 6.61 12.73 4.12
C ILE A 155 5.89 11.98 5.23
N VAL A 156 6.21 10.70 5.35
CA VAL A 156 5.60 9.78 6.33
C VAL A 156 6.69 9.24 7.25
N GLU A 157 6.53 9.42 8.53
CA GLU A 157 7.42 8.83 9.53
C GLU A 157 7.00 7.39 9.82
N LEU A 158 7.95 6.47 9.69
CA LEU A 158 7.80 5.05 9.98
C LEU A 158 8.60 4.68 11.23
N GLY A 159 7.99 3.92 12.16
CA GLY A 159 8.67 3.42 13.36
C GLY A 159 9.25 4.48 14.30
N GLY A 160 8.84 5.76 14.17
CA GLY A 160 9.25 6.86 15.03
C GLY A 160 10.62 7.48 14.70
N LYS A 161 11.30 7.05 13.61
CA LYS A 161 12.63 7.57 13.25
C LYS A 161 12.91 7.64 11.75
N ALA A 162 12.34 6.76 10.94
CA ALA A 162 12.63 6.68 9.52
C ALA A 162 11.65 7.52 8.71
N GLU A 163 12.16 8.42 7.86
CA GLU A 163 11.35 9.21 6.95
C GLU A 163 11.19 8.47 5.62
N ALA A 164 9.93 8.18 5.27
CA ALA A 164 9.55 7.65 3.96
C ALA A 164 8.89 8.73 3.12
N ILE A 165 9.08 8.64 1.80
CA ILE A 165 8.48 9.55 0.85
C ILE A 165 7.38 8.83 0.07
N MET A 166 6.21 9.46 0.00
CA MET A 166 5.12 9.10 -0.89
C MET A 166 5.02 10.15 -2.00
N PRO A 167 5.64 9.92 -3.16
CA PRO A 167 5.61 10.87 -4.28
C PRO A 167 4.19 10.98 -4.85
N ALA A 168 3.90 12.05 -5.60
CA ALA A 168 2.55 12.35 -6.12
C ALA A 168 1.89 11.18 -6.86
N ARG A 169 2.67 10.39 -7.61
CA ARG A 169 2.18 9.19 -8.33
C ARG A 169 1.73 8.04 -7.43
N GLU A 170 2.19 8.03 -6.18
CA GLU A 170 1.87 7.03 -5.17
C GLU A 170 0.78 7.52 -4.18
N GLN A 171 0.30 8.76 -4.37
CA GLN A 171 -0.79 9.35 -3.59
C GLN A 171 -2.12 9.08 -4.28
N VAL A 172 -3.15 8.83 -3.49
CA VAL A 172 -4.52 8.70 -3.99
C VAL A 172 -5.13 10.10 -4.16
N PRO A 173 -5.62 10.48 -5.34
CA PRO A 173 -6.06 11.84 -5.61
C PRO A 173 -7.17 12.35 -4.70
N ASN A 174 -8.04 11.46 -4.23
CA ASN A 174 -9.20 11.81 -3.40
C ASN A 174 -8.92 11.72 -1.90
N GLU A 175 -7.76 11.19 -1.50
CA GLU A 175 -7.36 11.14 -0.10
C GLU A 175 -6.81 12.48 0.37
N ARG A 176 -7.10 12.81 1.62
CA ARG A 176 -6.53 13.99 2.29
C ARG A 176 -5.39 13.55 3.20
N TYR A 177 -4.27 14.23 3.06
CA TYR A 177 -3.07 13.97 3.85
C TYR A 177 -2.79 15.17 4.75
N SER A 178 -2.94 14.99 6.07
CA SER A 178 -2.76 16.07 7.06
C SER A 178 -1.62 15.73 8.03
N PRO A 179 -0.76 16.69 8.38
CA PRO A 179 0.26 16.47 9.41
C PRO A 179 -0.33 15.91 10.71
N GLY A 180 0.34 14.92 11.30
CA GLY A 180 -0.11 14.20 12.49
C GLY A 180 -1.09 13.06 12.22
N GLN A 181 -1.62 12.93 11.01
CA GLN A 181 -2.51 11.83 10.63
C GLN A 181 -1.75 10.51 10.59
N ARG A 182 -2.34 9.46 11.20
CA ARG A 182 -1.89 8.07 11.06
C ARG A 182 -2.57 7.41 9.89
N LEU A 183 -1.82 6.67 9.09
CA LEU A 183 -2.34 5.88 7.98
C LEU A 183 -1.46 4.66 7.73
N LYS A 184 -2.03 3.65 7.09
CA LYS A 184 -1.29 2.49 6.63
C LYS A 184 -0.74 2.76 5.23
N VAL A 185 0.53 2.47 5.02
CA VAL A 185 1.21 2.64 3.73
C VAL A 185 1.90 1.35 3.32
N TYR A 186 1.91 1.07 2.03
CA TYR A 186 2.65 -0.06 1.46
C TYR A 186 4.10 0.36 1.22
N LEU A 187 5.05 -0.36 1.79
CA LEU A 187 6.48 -0.13 1.56
C LEU A 187 6.86 -0.71 0.18
N LYS A 188 7.04 0.20 -0.77
CA LYS A 188 7.26 -0.16 -2.18
C LYS A 188 8.72 -0.41 -2.51
N GLU A 189 9.62 0.46 -2.05
CA GLU A 189 11.03 0.41 -2.38
C GLU A 189 11.87 0.87 -1.19
N VAL A 190 13.04 0.26 -1.05
CA VAL A 190 14.09 0.65 -0.11
C VAL A 190 15.40 0.81 -0.90
N ASN A 191 15.95 2.03 -0.93
CA ASN A 191 17.11 2.38 -1.73
C ASN A 191 18.35 2.53 -0.84
N SER A 192 19.44 1.85 -1.19
CA SER A 192 20.73 2.00 -0.53
C SER A 192 21.53 3.18 -1.06
N GLU A 193 21.23 3.69 -2.27
CA GLU A 193 21.98 4.75 -2.89
C GLU A 193 21.94 6.08 -2.12
N SER A 194 23.04 6.82 -2.14
CA SER A 194 23.16 8.09 -1.42
C SER A 194 22.34 9.25 -2.00
N ARG A 195 21.82 9.08 -3.22
CA ARG A 195 21.01 10.09 -3.92
C ARG A 195 19.55 9.66 -3.96
N GLY A 196 18.65 10.56 -3.53
CA GLY A 196 17.21 10.36 -3.57
C GLY A 196 16.60 9.84 -2.26
N PRO A 197 15.29 9.58 -2.25
CA PRO A 197 14.58 9.08 -1.09
C PRO A 197 14.96 7.63 -0.80
N GLN A 198 15.20 7.33 0.47
CA GLN A 198 15.59 6.00 0.90
C GLN A 198 14.41 5.03 0.96
N LEU A 199 13.30 5.46 1.51
CA LEU A 199 12.08 4.68 1.62
C LEU A 199 11.00 5.30 0.72
N ILE A 200 10.41 4.49 -0.15
CA ILE A 200 9.28 4.91 -0.98
C ILE A 200 8.07 4.10 -0.56
N VAL A 201 7.01 4.81 -0.19
CA VAL A 201 5.74 4.23 0.21
C VAL A 201 4.63 4.60 -0.76
N SER A 202 3.60 3.77 -0.79
CA SER A 202 2.47 3.90 -1.74
C SER A 202 1.13 3.71 -1.05
N ARG A 203 0.15 4.51 -1.50
CA ARG A 203 -1.28 4.31 -1.22
C ARG A 203 -2.04 3.84 -2.45
N THR A 204 -1.45 3.94 -3.64
CA THR A 204 -2.08 3.52 -4.91
C THR A 204 -1.81 2.07 -5.27
N HIS A 205 -0.81 1.44 -4.69
CA HIS A 205 -0.40 0.08 -5.05
C HIS A 205 -1.48 -0.96 -4.71
N GLY A 206 -1.74 -1.90 -5.64
CA GLY A 206 -2.77 -2.93 -5.47
C GLY A 206 -2.52 -3.87 -4.29
N ALA A 207 -1.26 -4.18 -4.01
CA ALA A 207 -0.89 -5.02 -2.89
C ALA A 207 -1.24 -4.41 -1.51
N LEU A 208 -1.47 -3.09 -1.42
CA LEU A 208 -1.99 -2.47 -0.20
C LEU A 208 -3.32 -3.13 0.21
N ILE A 209 -4.26 -3.29 -0.74
CA ILE A 209 -5.54 -3.93 -0.47
C ILE A 209 -5.34 -5.37 0.01
N LYS A 210 -4.52 -6.16 -0.70
CA LYS A 210 -4.23 -7.54 -0.30
C LYS A 210 -3.76 -7.62 1.15
N ARG A 211 -2.81 -6.78 1.53
CA ARG A 211 -2.27 -6.74 2.90
C ARG A 211 -3.29 -6.25 3.93
N LEU A 212 -4.19 -5.33 3.56
CA LEU A 212 -5.28 -4.90 4.43
C LEU A 212 -6.25 -6.04 4.71
N PHE A 213 -6.58 -6.87 3.70
CA PHE A 213 -7.37 -8.08 3.89
C PHE A 213 -6.66 -9.09 4.78
N GLU A 214 -5.37 -9.32 4.59
CA GLU A 214 -4.58 -10.22 5.46
C GLU A 214 -4.57 -9.75 6.93
N LEU A 215 -4.61 -8.45 7.18
CA LEU A 215 -4.67 -7.89 8.54
C LEU A 215 -6.06 -7.96 9.18
N GLU A 216 -7.13 -7.82 8.38
CA GLU A 216 -8.51 -7.71 8.89
C GLU A 216 -9.26 -9.06 8.87
N VAL A 217 -8.87 -9.98 7.97
CA VAL A 217 -9.57 -11.24 7.71
C VAL A 217 -8.68 -12.42 8.10
N PRO A 218 -8.93 -13.08 9.26
CA PRO A 218 -8.13 -14.21 9.71
C PRO A 218 -8.09 -15.38 8.72
N GLU A 219 -9.17 -15.61 7.97
CA GLU A 219 -9.28 -16.66 6.96
C GLU A 219 -8.35 -16.39 5.76
N VAL A 220 -8.11 -15.12 5.42
CA VAL A 220 -7.11 -14.72 4.40
C VAL A 220 -5.70 -14.86 4.95
N PHE A 221 -5.47 -14.46 6.20
CA PHE A 221 -4.17 -14.59 6.86
C PHE A 221 -3.74 -16.06 7.00
N SER A 222 -4.68 -16.96 7.33
CA SER A 222 -4.40 -18.39 7.46
C SER A 222 -4.30 -19.14 6.13
N GLY A 223 -4.68 -18.51 5.01
CA GLY A 223 -4.74 -19.13 3.70
C GLY A 223 -5.97 -20.02 3.47
N ALA A 224 -6.98 -20.00 4.38
CA ALA A 224 -8.26 -20.68 4.16
C ALA A 224 -9.07 -20.02 3.04
N VAL A 225 -8.90 -18.70 2.88
CA VAL A 225 -9.38 -17.89 1.74
C VAL A 225 -8.18 -17.27 1.06
N GLU A 226 -8.13 -17.37 -0.27
CA GLU A 226 -7.07 -16.78 -1.08
C GLU A 226 -7.61 -15.66 -1.95
N ILE A 227 -6.84 -14.57 -2.07
CA ILE A 227 -7.13 -13.47 -2.99
C ILE A 227 -6.45 -13.80 -4.33
N GLU A 228 -7.26 -14.15 -5.33
CA GLU A 228 -6.81 -14.55 -6.65
C GLU A 228 -6.46 -13.37 -7.56
N ALA A 229 -7.26 -12.32 -7.53
CA ALA A 229 -7.05 -11.15 -8.36
C ALA A 229 -7.59 -9.88 -7.71
N ILE A 230 -6.96 -8.75 -8.04
CA ILE A 230 -7.39 -7.42 -7.59
C ILE A 230 -7.37 -6.48 -8.80
N ALA A 231 -8.50 -5.84 -9.07
CA ALA A 231 -8.58 -4.72 -9.99
C ALA A 231 -8.90 -3.44 -9.20
N ARG A 232 -8.03 -2.44 -9.28
CA ARG A 232 -8.11 -1.24 -8.46
C ARG A 232 -8.12 0.04 -9.29
N GLU A 233 -9.00 0.95 -8.93
CA GLU A 233 -8.96 2.38 -9.27
C GLU A 233 -8.82 3.15 -7.96
N PRO A 234 -7.57 3.53 -7.59
CA PRO A 234 -7.27 4.08 -6.27
C PRO A 234 -8.15 5.28 -5.91
N GLY A 235 -8.73 5.24 -4.70
CA GLY A 235 -9.63 6.27 -4.17
C GLY A 235 -11.04 6.26 -4.74
N LEU A 236 -11.36 5.37 -5.68
CA LEU A 236 -12.68 5.27 -6.30
C LEU A 236 -13.34 3.93 -5.98
N ARG A 237 -12.84 2.87 -6.59
CA ARG A 237 -13.42 1.53 -6.43
C ARG A 237 -12.42 0.44 -6.74
N SER A 238 -12.55 -0.68 -6.03
CA SER A 238 -11.76 -1.89 -6.25
C SER A 238 -12.65 -3.12 -6.32
N LYS A 239 -12.22 -4.12 -7.09
CA LYS A 239 -12.79 -5.46 -7.11
C LYS A 239 -11.75 -6.45 -6.64
N VAL A 240 -12.12 -7.31 -5.71
CA VAL A 240 -11.25 -8.32 -5.11
C VAL A 240 -11.88 -9.69 -5.34
N ALA A 241 -11.24 -10.53 -6.12
CA ALA A 241 -11.68 -11.89 -6.38
C ALA A 241 -11.06 -12.82 -5.34
N VAL A 242 -11.89 -13.57 -4.65
CA VAL A 242 -11.50 -14.47 -3.56
C VAL A 242 -11.97 -15.90 -3.81
N ALA A 243 -11.19 -16.88 -3.38
CA ALA A 243 -11.53 -18.30 -3.47
C ALA A 243 -11.31 -18.98 -2.13
N ALA A 244 -12.18 -19.92 -1.78
CA ALA A 244 -11.95 -20.80 -0.64
C ALA A 244 -10.97 -21.92 -1.00
N ARG A 245 -9.99 -22.17 -0.12
CA ARG A 245 -9.05 -23.30 -0.20
C ARG A 245 -9.44 -24.45 0.73
N GLN A 246 -10.40 -24.22 1.59
CA GLN A 246 -10.94 -25.22 2.52
C GLN A 246 -12.44 -25.44 2.26
N GLU A 247 -12.88 -26.66 2.44
CA GLU A 247 -14.30 -27.00 2.32
C GLU A 247 -15.13 -26.30 3.41
N ASN A 248 -16.36 -25.95 3.08
CA ASN A 248 -17.32 -25.27 3.95
C ASN A 248 -16.90 -23.85 4.43
N VAL A 249 -15.98 -23.19 3.74
CA VAL A 249 -15.65 -21.79 3.98
C VAL A 249 -16.28 -20.94 2.88
N ASP A 250 -17.11 -19.98 3.26
CA ASP A 250 -17.62 -18.94 2.36
C ASP A 250 -16.55 -17.87 2.19
N PRO A 251 -15.91 -17.74 1.01
CA PRO A 251 -14.82 -16.81 0.81
C PRO A 251 -15.27 -15.35 0.83
N VAL A 252 -16.47 -15.07 0.30
CA VAL A 252 -17.02 -13.73 0.24
C VAL A 252 -17.51 -13.29 1.62
N GLY A 253 -18.31 -14.13 2.28
CA GLY A 253 -18.82 -13.87 3.63
C GLY A 253 -17.69 -13.67 4.66
N SER A 254 -16.61 -14.47 4.57
CA SER A 254 -15.43 -14.31 5.42
C SER A 254 -14.77 -12.94 5.27
N CYS A 255 -14.62 -12.46 4.03
CA CYS A 255 -14.01 -11.17 3.72
C CYS A 255 -14.92 -9.98 4.08
N VAL A 256 -16.23 -10.11 3.89
CA VAL A 256 -17.21 -9.07 4.21
C VAL A 256 -17.40 -8.97 5.73
N GLY A 257 -17.48 -10.12 6.39
CA GLY A 257 -17.72 -10.23 7.83
C GLY A 257 -19.16 -9.98 8.23
N VAL A 258 -19.47 -10.25 9.51
CA VAL A 258 -20.83 -10.08 10.05
C VAL A 258 -21.26 -8.62 9.88
N ARG A 259 -22.41 -8.42 9.23
CA ARG A 259 -22.96 -7.08 8.91
C ARG A 259 -21.98 -6.16 8.18
N GLY A 260 -21.02 -6.71 7.45
CA GLY A 260 -20.05 -5.93 6.67
C GLY A 260 -18.95 -5.23 7.47
N VAL A 261 -18.76 -5.55 8.75
CA VAL A 261 -17.81 -4.83 9.61
C VAL A 261 -16.39 -4.90 9.08
N ARG A 262 -15.91 -6.08 8.64
CA ARG A 262 -14.54 -6.25 8.17
C ARG A 262 -14.26 -5.42 6.91
N ILE A 263 -15.15 -5.51 5.91
CA ILE A 263 -14.96 -4.74 4.68
C ILE A 263 -15.07 -3.23 4.93
N THR A 264 -15.94 -2.80 5.86
CA THR A 264 -16.07 -1.39 6.24
C THR A 264 -14.78 -0.87 6.87
N ASN A 265 -14.12 -1.63 7.75
CA ASN A 265 -12.83 -1.24 8.33
C ASN A 265 -11.76 -1.01 7.26
N ILE A 266 -11.74 -1.84 6.20
CA ILE A 266 -10.79 -1.66 5.08
C ILE A 266 -11.17 -0.43 4.25
N VAL A 267 -12.45 -0.22 3.97
CA VAL A 267 -12.95 0.96 3.25
C VAL A 267 -12.63 2.25 4.00
N ASP A 268 -12.79 2.26 5.32
CA ASP A 268 -12.48 3.42 6.18
C ASP A 268 -10.97 3.71 6.19
N GLU A 269 -10.11 2.68 6.28
CA GLU A 269 -8.66 2.85 6.15
C GLU A 269 -8.28 3.45 4.79
N LEU A 270 -9.01 3.11 3.72
CA LEU A 270 -8.84 3.65 2.36
C LEU A 270 -9.63 4.94 2.10
N GLN A 271 -10.10 5.61 3.17
CA GLN A 271 -10.83 6.87 3.13
C GLN A 271 -12.04 6.87 2.19
N GLY A 272 -12.78 5.76 2.15
CA GLY A 272 -14.02 5.64 1.40
C GLY A 272 -13.89 5.02 0.00
N GLU A 273 -12.75 4.44 -0.37
CA GLU A 273 -12.60 3.64 -1.58
C GLU A 273 -13.53 2.43 -1.51
N LYS A 274 -14.50 2.32 -2.42
CA LYS A 274 -15.47 1.22 -2.43
C LYS A 274 -14.79 -0.09 -2.84
N ILE A 275 -15.12 -1.18 -2.13
CA ILE A 275 -14.56 -2.49 -2.42
C ILE A 275 -15.68 -3.49 -2.67
N ASP A 276 -15.67 -4.11 -3.85
CA ASP A 276 -16.53 -5.25 -4.18
C ASP A 276 -15.73 -6.54 -4.00
N VAL A 277 -16.15 -7.38 -3.07
CA VAL A 277 -15.61 -8.73 -2.93
C VAL A 277 -16.44 -9.67 -3.77
N ILE A 278 -15.81 -10.45 -4.62
CA ILE A 278 -16.47 -11.36 -5.56
C ILE A 278 -15.83 -12.73 -5.49
N GLU A 279 -16.64 -13.75 -5.69
CA GLU A 279 -16.16 -15.13 -5.74
C GLU A 279 -15.40 -15.37 -7.06
N TYR A 280 -14.19 -15.89 -6.93
CA TYR A 280 -13.42 -16.36 -8.08
C TYR A 280 -13.98 -17.69 -8.57
N SER A 281 -14.01 -17.87 -9.89
CA SER A 281 -14.33 -19.15 -10.51
C SER A 281 -13.26 -19.50 -11.54
N PRO A 282 -12.79 -20.75 -11.61
CA PRO A 282 -11.93 -21.23 -12.68
C PRO A 282 -12.64 -21.21 -14.05
N GLU A 283 -13.99 -21.30 -14.05
CA GLU A 283 -14.80 -21.12 -15.22
C GLU A 283 -14.92 -19.66 -15.57
N ILE A 284 -14.33 -19.27 -16.68
CA ILE A 284 -14.18 -17.84 -17.05
C ILE A 284 -15.52 -17.11 -17.25
N GLN A 285 -16.54 -17.80 -17.74
CA GLN A 285 -17.89 -17.23 -17.93
C GLN A 285 -18.52 -16.86 -16.57
N THR A 286 -18.45 -17.79 -15.64
CA THR A 286 -18.91 -17.59 -14.26
C THR A 286 -18.08 -16.48 -13.57
N PHE A 287 -16.78 -16.48 -13.76
CA PHE A 287 -15.92 -15.43 -13.20
C PHE A 287 -16.25 -14.04 -13.75
N ILE A 288 -16.48 -13.90 -15.05
CA ILE A 288 -16.90 -12.63 -15.68
C ILE A 288 -18.26 -12.20 -15.13
N SER A 289 -19.20 -13.15 -14.99
CA SER A 289 -20.51 -12.87 -14.39
C SER A 289 -20.37 -12.30 -12.97
N ASN A 290 -19.59 -12.97 -12.12
CA ASN A 290 -19.31 -12.51 -10.76
C ASN A 290 -18.60 -11.16 -10.73
N ALA A 291 -17.65 -10.93 -11.66
CA ALA A 291 -16.90 -9.69 -11.77
C ALA A 291 -17.77 -8.48 -12.11
N LEU A 292 -18.94 -8.69 -12.71
CA LEU A 292 -19.90 -7.62 -13.02
C LEU A 292 -20.83 -7.26 -11.87
N SER A 293 -20.75 -7.99 -10.73
CA SER A 293 -21.50 -7.62 -9.54
C SER A 293 -21.41 -6.10 -9.26
N PRO A 294 -22.52 -5.42 -8.85
CA PRO A 294 -23.81 -6.00 -8.41
C PRO A 294 -24.79 -6.36 -9.56
N ALA A 295 -24.44 -6.12 -10.83
CA ALA A 295 -25.28 -6.57 -11.95
C ALA A 295 -25.28 -8.10 -12.04
N LYS A 296 -26.40 -8.65 -12.44
CA LYS A 296 -26.60 -10.08 -12.64
C LYS A 296 -26.78 -10.35 -14.16
N PRO A 297 -25.72 -10.76 -14.85
CA PRO A 297 -25.84 -11.13 -16.26
C PRO A 297 -26.76 -12.35 -16.47
N ILE A 298 -27.48 -12.33 -17.58
CA ILE A 298 -28.31 -13.45 -18.04
C ILE A 298 -27.40 -14.51 -18.68
N SER A 299 -26.46 -14.08 -19.51
CA SER A 299 -25.53 -14.97 -20.18
C SER A 299 -24.22 -14.27 -20.51
N VAL A 300 -23.16 -15.06 -20.65
CA VAL A 300 -21.82 -14.61 -21.03
C VAL A 300 -21.33 -15.46 -22.18
N GLN A 301 -21.08 -14.84 -23.33
CA GLN A 301 -20.51 -15.48 -24.50
C GLN A 301 -19.06 -15.04 -24.69
N LEU A 302 -18.15 -15.99 -24.83
CA LEU A 302 -16.73 -15.74 -25.08
C LEU A 302 -16.48 -15.70 -26.59
N ILE A 303 -15.86 -14.65 -27.06
CA ILE A 303 -15.47 -14.45 -28.45
C ILE A 303 -13.96 -14.24 -28.47
N GLU A 304 -13.24 -15.19 -29.08
CA GLU A 304 -11.79 -15.08 -29.31
C GLU A 304 -11.56 -14.79 -30.77
N ASP A 305 -11.09 -13.58 -31.09
CA ASP A 305 -10.70 -13.18 -32.43
C ASP A 305 -9.22 -12.79 -32.42
N GLY A 306 -8.38 -13.74 -32.76
CA GLY A 306 -6.93 -13.62 -32.71
C GLY A 306 -6.42 -13.37 -31.28
N GLU A 307 -5.80 -12.19 -31.08
CA GLU A 307 -5.29 -11.80 -29.77
C GLU A 307 -6.34 -11.13 -28.86
N GLN A 308 -7.52 -10.79 -29.40
CA GLN A 308 -8.55 -10.11 -28.65
C GLN A 308 -9.52 -11.09 -27.98
N LYS A 309 -9.59 -11.02 -26.66
CA LYS A 309 -10.55 -11.74 -25.83
C LYS A 309 -11.70 -10.82 -25.50
N VAL A 310 -12.88 -11.08 -26.05
CA VAL A 310 -14.09 -10.29 -25.84
C VAL A 310 -15.15 -11.17 -25.18
N ALA A 311 -15.69 -10.71 -24.06
CA ALA A 311 -16.85 -11.32 -23.44
C ALA A 311 -18.09 -10.47 -23.77
N ARG A 312 -18.99 -11.00 -24.54
CA ARG A 312 -20.30 -10.43 -24.77
C ARG A 312 -21.19 -10.86 -23.63
N VAL A 313 -21.68 -9.88 -22.89
CA VAL A 313 -22.46 -10.10 -21.66
C VAL A 313 -23.86 -9.55 -21.87
N ILE A 314 -24.86 -10.43 -21.77
CA ILE A 314 -26.27 -10.04 -21.87
C ILE A 314 -26.78 -9.75 -20.47
N VAL A 315 -27.34 -8.57 -20.29
CA VAL A 315 -27.94 -8.14 -19.02
C VAL A 315 -29.36 -7.63 -19.21
N PRO A 316 -30.24 -7.75 -18.21
CA PRO A 316 -31.55 -7.12 -18.27
C PRO A 316 -31.43 -5.60 -18.50
N ASN A 317 -32.41 -4.99 -19.19
CA ASN A 317 -32.40 -3.56 -19.53
C ASN A 317 -32.26 -2.66 -18.29
N ASP A 318 -32.92 -3.02 -17.19
CA ASP A 318 -32.84 -2.32 -15.90
C ASP A 318 -31.48 -2.38 -15.23
N GLN A 319 -30.65 -3.39 -15.61
CA GLN A 319 -29.31 -3.60 -15.03
C GLN A 319 -28.17 -3.10 -15.92
N MET A 320 -28.44 -2.60 -17.13
CA MET A 320 -27.44 -2.09 -18.05
C MET A 320 -26.55 -1.02 -17.40
N SER A 321 -27.17 -0.06 -16.71
CA SER A 321 -26.43 1.00 -16.02
C SER A 321 -25.56 0.48 -14.87
N LEU A 322 -25.97 -0.60 -14.18
CA LEU A 322 -25.19 -1.25 -13.14
C LEU A 322 -24.00 -2.04 -13.74
N ALA A 323 -24.23 -2.79 -14.81
CA ALA A 323 -23.20 -3.58 -15.49
C ALA A 323 -22.08 -2.71 -16.06
N ILE A 324 -22.43 -1.59 -16.69
CA ILE A 324 -21.47 -0.63 -17.21
C ILE A 324 -20.83 0.17 -16.06
N GLY A 325 -21.67 0.62 -15.11
CA GLY A 325 -21.27 1.50 -14.02
C GLY A 325 -21.07 2.95 -14.47
N LYS A 326 -20.90 3.86 -13.49
CA LYS A 326 -20.60 5.26 -13.76
C LYS A 326 -19.29 5.37 -14.57
N ASP A 327 -19.32 6.09 -15.69
CA ASP A 327 -18.18 6.29 -16.58
C ASP A 327 -17.52 4.97 -17.07
N GLY A 328 -18.29 3.88 -17.13
CA GLY A 328 -17.81 2.56 -17.53
C GLY A 328 -16.91 1.86 -16.48
N GLN A 329 -16.95 2.32 -15.24
CA GLN A 329 -16.06 1.85 -14.17
C GLN A 329 -16.23 0.37 -13.85
N ASN A 330 -17.48 -0.12 -13.76
CA ASN A 330 -17.74 -1.51 -13.41
C ASN A 330 -17.21 -2.47 -14.49
N ALA A 331 -17.52 -2.21 -15.76
CA ALA A 331 -17.03 -2.99 -16.89
C ALA A 331 -15.49 -2.91 -17.03
N ARG A 332 -14.91 -1.72 -16.79
CA ARG A 332 -13.44 -1.53 -16.85
C ARG A 332 -12.72 -2.27 -15.72
N LEU A 333 -13.26 -2.29 -14.50
CA LEU A 333 -12.70 -3.08 -13.40
C LEU A 333 -12.86 -4.58 -13.65
N ALA A 334 -13.99 -5.02 -14.19
CA ALA A 334 -14.18 -6.41 -14.60
C ALA A 334 -13.18 -6.83 -15.67
N TYR A 335 -12.93 -5.99 -16.68
CA TYR A 335 -11.85 -6.22 -17.65
C TYR A 335 -10.47 -6.38 -17.00
N LYS A 336 -10.09 -5.44 -16.12
CA LYS A 336 -8.80 -5.50 -15.42
C LYS A 336 -8.65 -6.75 -14.57
N LEU A 337 -9.76 -7.25 -14.02
CA LEU A 337 -9.77 -8.41 -13.15
C LEU A 337 -9.68 -9.73 -13.91
N THR A 338 -10.43 -9.85 -15.03
CA THR A 338 -10.59 -11.10 -15.79
C THR A 338 -9.68 -11.20 -17.01
N GLY A 339 -9.17 -10.05 -17.50
CA GLY A 339 -8.41 -9.96 -18.75
C GLY A 339 -9.28 -10.00 -20.00
N TRP A 340 -10.62 -10.06 -19.88
CA TRP A 340 -11.56 -10.10 -20.99
C TRP A 340 -12.24 -8.75 -21.18
N ARG A 341 -12.22 -8.24 -22.41
CA ARG A 341 -12.93 -7.01 -22.76
C ARG A 341 -14.44 -7.25 -22.66
N ILE A 342 -15.12 -6.46 -21.85
CA ILE A 342 -16.54 -6.62 -21.57
C ILE A 342 -17.36 -5.81 -22.57
N ASP A 343 -18.20 -6.50 -23.37
CA ASP A 343 -19.17 -5.91 -24.29
C ASP A 343 -20.58 -6.18 -23.74
N VAL A 344 -21.15 -5.18 -23.05
CA VAL A 344 -22.47 -5.30 -22.42
C VAL A 344 -23.55 -5.00 -23.43
N LYS A 345 -24.51 -5.91 -23.57
CA LYS A 345 -25.65 -5.83 -24.46
C LYS A 345 -26.97 -6.08 -23.72
N ASP A 346 -28.03 -5.46 -24.19
CA ASP A 346 -29.38 -5.82 -23.81
C ASP A 346 -29.93 -6.95 -24.73
N PRO A 347 -30.92 -7.72 -24.25
CA PRO A 347 -31.51 -8.79 -25.04
C PRO A 347 -32.17 -8.33 -26.34
N GLU A 348 -32.62 -7.07 -26.39
CA GLU A 348 -33.32 -6.55 -27.57
C GLU A 348 -32.35 -6.21 -28.70
N SER A 349 -31.12 -5.83 -28.35
CA SER A 349 -30.08 -5.53 -29.35
C SER A 349 -29.62 -6.74 -30.15
N LEU A 350 -29.92 -7.96 -29.69
CA LEU A 350 -29.62 -9.24 -30.38
C LEU A 350 -30.63 -9.60 -31.45
N ARG A 351 -31.74 -8.86 -31.61
CA ARG A 351 -32.79 -9.20 -32.60
C ARG A 351 -32.41 -9.00 -34.06
N VAL A 352 -31.27 -8.42 -34.35
CA VAL A 352 -30.95 -7.84 -35.65
C VAL A 352 -29.87 -8.62 -36.45
N VAL A 353 -29.26 -9.70 -35.88
CA VAL A 353 -28.07 -10.34 -36.49
C VAL A 353 -28.17 -11.87 -36.59
N ASP A 354 -27.38 -12.47 -37.48
CA ASP A 354 -27.40 -13.84 -38.03
C ASP A 354 -27.49 -15.01 -37.01
N GLY A 355 -27.97 -16.18 -37.53
CA GLY A 355 -28.29 -17.48 -36.94
C GLY A 355 -27.74 -17.87 -35.51
N GLU A 356 -26.51 -17.63 -35.19
CA GLU A 356 -25.93 -17.92 -33.86
C GLU A 356 -26.42 -16.97 -32.77
N GLU A 357 -26.72 -15.73 -33.10
CA GLU A 357 -27.29 -14.75 -32.18
C GLU A 357 -28.78 -14.98 -31.88
N GLN A 358 -29.49 -15.68 -32.79
CA GLN A 358 -30.88 -16.09 -32.53
C GLN A 358 -31.01 -17.12 -31.40
N ASP A 359 -30.05 -18.04 -31.29
CA ASP A 359 -30.02 -19.02 -30.19
C ASP A 359 -29.69 -18.35 -28.87
N LEU A 360 -28.80 -17.36 -28.86
CA LEU A 360 -28.48 -16.57 -27.68
C LEU A 360 -29.67 -15.72 -27.21
N PHE A 361 -30.39 -15.13 -28.16
CA PHE A 361 -31.62 -14.38 -27.88
C PHE A 361 -32.70 -15.26 -27.26
N ARG A 362 -32.87 -16.51 -27.79
CA ARG A 362 -33.82 -17.47 -27.24
C ARG A 362 -33.43 -17.86 -25.82
N GLN A 363 -32.17 -18.21 -25.57
CA GLN A 363 -31.64 -18.53 -24.23
C GLN A 363 -31.81 -17.36 -23.27
N ALA A 364 -31.54 -16.14 -23.71
CA ALA A 364 -31.74 -14.95 -22.91
C ALA A 364 -33.21 -14.70 -22.59
N GLN A 365 -34.12 -14.96 -23.51
CA GLN A 365 -35.57 -14.88 -23.27
C GLN A 365 -36.07 -15.95 -22.31
N GLU A 366 -35.59 -17.18 -22.44
CA GLU A 366 -35.93 -18.28 -21.54
C GLU A 366 -35.45 -17.98 -20.10
N ALA A 367 -34.17 -17.56 -19.95
CA ALA A 367 -33.63 -17.16 -18.64
C ALA A 367 -34.31 -15.94 -18.03
N LEU A 368 -34.72 -14.94 -18.85
CA LEU A 368 -35.54 -13.81 -18.38
C LEU A 368 -36.93 -14.24 -17.94
N ALA A 369 -37.53 -15.23 -18.63
CA ALA A 369 -38.83 -15.79 -18.23
C ALA A 369 -38.70 -16.51 -16.90
N GLU A 370 -37.66 -17.35 -16.73
CA GLU A 370 -37.38 -18.06 -15.45
C GLU A 370 -37.13 -17.03 -14.32
N MET A 371 -36.32 -16.01 -14.54
CA MET A 371 -36.08 -14.94 -13.54
C MET A 371 -37.35 -14.17 -13.19
N ARG A 372 -38.27 -13.97 -14.14
CA ARG A 372 -39.58 -13.38 -13.89
C ARG A 372 -40.50 -14.32 -13.11
N GLU A 373 -40.51 -15.59 -13.46
CA GLU A 373 -41.28 -16.60 -12.72
C GLU A 373 -40.77 -16.74 -11.29
N GLU A 374 -39.46 -16.71 -11.05
CA GLU A 374 -38.90 -16.66 -9.69
C GLU A 374 -39.25 -15.36 -8.97
N GLN A 375 -39.26 -14.21 -9.65
CA GLN A 375 -39.70 -12.95 -9.09
C GLN A 375 -41.22 -12.98 -8.76
N ASP A 376 -42.02 -13.50 -9.69
CA ASP A 376 -43.46 -13.61 -9.50
C ASP A 376 -43.83 -14.65 -8.42
N PHE A 377 -43.06 -15.75 -8.28
CA PHE A 377 -43.20 -16.70 -7.19
C PHE A 377 -42.91 -16.07 -5.82
N PHE A 378 -41.91 -15.22 -5.73
CA PHE A 378 -41.61 -14.43 -4.50
C PHE A 378 -42.67 -13.36 -4.21
N ILE A 379 -43.37 -12.86 -5.22
CA ILE A 379 -44.41 -11.83 -5.10
C ILE A 379 -45.81 -12.42 -4.97
N GLN A 380 -46.03 -13.70 -5.38
CA GLN A 380 -47.31 -14.39 -5.25
C GLN A 380 -47.71 -14.54 -3.77
N GLY A 381 -48.65 -13.72 -3.34
CA GLY A 381 -49.13 -13.65 -1.96
C GLY A 381 -48.84 -12.34 -1.27
N ARG A 382 -47.90 -11.54 -1.77
CA ARG A 382 -47.56 -10.23 -1.20
C ARG A 382 -48.43 -9.13 -1.80
N GLN A 383 -48.98 -8.30 -0.93
CA GLN A 383 -49.79 -7.16 -1.33
C GLN A 383 -49.10 -5.85 -0.94
N PRO A 384 -48.86 -4.90 -1.87
CA PRO A 384 -48.29 -3.62 -1.53
C PRO A 384 -49.26 -2.83 -0.63
N ARG A 385 -48.70 -2.17 0.40
CA ARG A 385 -49.41 -1.30 1.34
C ARG A 385 -48.62 -0.04 1.58
N LEU A 386 -49.33 1.09 1.58
CA LEU A 386 -48.73 2.40 1.89
C LEU A 386 -48.67 2.58 3.40
N VAL A 387 -47.50 2.90 3.93
CA VAL A 387 -47.33 3.28 5.34
C VAL A 387 -47.78 4.71 5.57
N ARG A 388 -48.69 4.88 6.50
CA ARG A 388 -49.27 6.19 6.84
C ARG A 388 -48.29 7.06 7.65
N PRO A 389 -48.58 8.35 7.81
CA PRO A 389 -47.74 9.26 8.62
C PRO A 389 -47.62 8.88 10.10
N ASP A 390 -48.53 8.08 10.63
CA ASP A 390 -48.50 7.55 11.99
C ASP A 390 -47.73 6.22 12.10
N GLY A 391 -47.08 5.78 11.02
CA GLY A 391 -46.31 4.53 10.95
C GLY A 391 -47.18 3.29 10.74
N THR A 392 -48.53 3.43 10.58
CA THR A 392 -49.43 2.27 10.42
C THR A 392 -49.72 1.98 8.95
N PHE A 393 -50.18 0.75 8.67
CA PHE A 393 -50.75 0.34 7.38
C PHE A 393 -51.94 -0.55 7.59
N THR A 394 -52.85 -0.57 6.60
CA THR A 394 -54.05 -1.42 6.65
C THR A 394 -53.86 -2.67 5.79
N HIS A 395 -54.10 -3.85 6.33
CA HIS A 395 -54.15 -5.09 5.60
C HIS A 395 -55.37 -5.96 6.09
N ILE A 396 -56.18 -6.45 5.15
CA ILE A 396 -57.42 -7.22 5.43
C ILE A 396 -58.29 -6.58 6.53
N GLU A 397 -58.64 -5.29 6.31
CA GLU A 397 -59.52 -4.49 7.20
C GLU A 397 -58.98 -4.26 8.63
N LYS A 398 -57.71 -4.61 8.90
CA LYS A 398 -57.03 -4.33 10.16
C LYS A 398 -55.84 -3.39 9.96
N ASP A 399 -55.56 -2.58 10.97
CA ASP A 399 -54.40 -1.70 11.02
C ASP A 399 -53.27 -2.36 11.82
N PHE A 400 -52.07 -2.32 11.27
CA PHE A 400 -50.82 -2.84 11.85
C PHE A 400 -49.78 -1.75 11.97
N GLY A 401 -48.94 -1.79 12.99
CA GLY A 401 -47.88 -0.78 13.24
C GLY A 401 -47.74 -0.45 14.71
N PRO A 402 -46.93 0.51 15.11
CA PRO A 402 -46.16 1.35 14.18
C PRO A 402 -44.95 0.65 13.57
N LEU A 403 -44.66 0.95 12.32
CA LEU A 403 -43.41 0.57 11.63
C LEU A 403 -42.32 1.58 11.90
N PRO A 404 -41.01 1.24 11.69
CA PRO A 404 -39.92 2.18 11.79
C PRO A 404 -40.11 3.46 10.94
N ASP A 405 -39.65 4.58 11.45
CA ASP A 405 -39.85 5.92 10.85
C ASP A 405 -39.32 6.03 9.41
N ASP A 406 -38.32 5.26 9.04
CA ASP A 406 -37.74 5.21 7.69
C ASP A 406 -38.70 4.60 6.65
N LEU A 407 -39.77 3.95 7.05
CA LEU A 407 -40.77 3.38 6.19
C LEU A 407 -42.03 4.25 6.02
N ILE A 408 -42.15 5.36 6.77
CA ILE A 408 -43.28 6.25 6.67
C ILE A 408 -43.37 6.86 5.26
N GLY A 409 -44.55 6.76 4.65
CA GLY A 409 -44.78 7.21 3.27
C GLY A 409 -44.24 6.29 2.19
N MET A 410 -43.62 5.17 2.57
CA MET A 410 -43.11 4.17 1.63
C MET A 410 -44.20 3.09 1.36
N SER A 411 -44.09 2.45 0.21
CA SER A 411 -44.87 1.23 -0.08
C SER A 411 -44.11 0.01 0.41
N VAL A 412 -44.72 -0.77 1.28
CA VAL A 412 -44.19 -2.04 1.82
C VAL A 412 -45.00 -3.21 1.26
N ASP A 413 -44.34 -4.35 1.07
CA ASP A 413 -45.03 -5.59 0.66
C ASP A 413 -45.42 -6.38 1.88
N VAL A 414 -46.71 -6.83 1.94
CA VAL A 414 -47.27 -7.53 3.09
C VAL A 414 -47.80 -8.87 2.66
N GLU A 415 -47.47 -9.91 3.40
CA GLU A 415 -48.02 -11.26 3.26
C GLU A 415 -48.47 -11.81 4.63
N VAL A 416 -49.44 -12.71 4.64
CA VAL A 416 -49.87 -13.43 5.86
C VAL A 416 -49.57 -14.90 5.69
N VAL A 417 -48.73 -15.41 6.59
CA VAL A 417 -48.35 -16.83 6.63
C VAL A 417 -48.59 -17.34 8.05
N GLU A 418 -49.39 -18.39 8.21
CA GLU A 418 -49.67 -18.99 9.52
C GLU A 418 -50.11 -18.00 10.61
N ASP A 419 -51.04 -17.10 10.26
CA ASP A 419 -51.56 -16.02 11.14
C ASP A 419 -50.49 -14.97 11.56
N ILE A 420 -49.36 -14.91 10.86
CA ILE A 420 -48.35 -13.89 11.05
C ILE A 420 -48.29 -12.96 9.83
N VAL A 421 -48.38 -11.67 10.06
CA VAL A 421 -48.23 -10.62 9.04
C VAL A 421 -46.76 -10.30 8.90
N HIS A 422 -46.17 -10.64 7.77
CA HIS A 422 -44.80 -10.29 7.43
C HIS A 422 -44.79 -9.03 6.58
N VAL A 423 -43.95 -8.05 6.94
CA VAL A 423 -43.78 -6.78 6.23
C VAL A 423 -42.37 -6.68 5.64
N TYR A 424 -42.31 -6.54 4.35
CA TYR A 424 -41.06 -6.44 3.61
C TYR A 424 -40.90 -5.06 2.97
N TYR A 425 -39.66 -4.56 2.96
CA TYR A 425 -39.29 -3.40 2.17
C TYR A 425 -37.97 -3.67 1.44
N ASN A 426 -37.94 -3.48 0.13
CA ASN A 426 -36.83 -3.88 -0.74
C ASN A 426 -36.40 -5.33 -0.56
N ARG A 427 -37.34 -6.24 -0.40
CA ARG A 427 -37.19 -7.70 -0.15
C ARG A 427 -36.69 -8.08 1.25
N ASP A 428 -36.34 -7.13 2.10
CA ASP A 428 -35.93 -7.38 3.48
C ASP A 428 -37.14 -7.44 4.40
N LEU A 429 -37.21 -8.44 5.27
CA LEU A 429 -38.21 -8.53 6.32
C LEU A 429 -37.96 -7.41 7.35
N ARG A 430 -38.91 -6.50 7.47
CA ARG A 430 -38.76 -5.30 8.31
C ARG A 430 -39.61 -5.35 9.59
N ALA A 431 -40.70 -6.05 9.56
CA ALA A 431 -41.54 -6.25 10.74
C ALA A 431 -42.39 -7.55 10.63
N ARG A 432 -42.80 -8.09 11.76
CA ARG A 432 -43.75 -9.18 11.88
C ARG A 432 -44.82 -8.78 12.90
N PHE A 433 -46.07 -9.11 12.64
CA PHE A 433 -47.18 -8.87 13.56
C PHE A 433 -48.03 -10.12 13.67
N ASP A 434 -48.54 -10.37 14.85
CA ASP A 434 -49.60 -11.35 15.03
C ASP A 434 -50.93 -10.86 14.36
N PHE A 435 -51.53 -11.66 13.53
CA PHE A 435 -52.68 -11.25 12.73
C PHE A 435 -53.93 -10.99 13.59
N GLU A 436 -54.11 -11.73 14.69
CA GLU A 436 -55.27 -11.55 15.54
C GLU A 436 -55.14 -10.39 16.51
N SER A 437 -54.00 -10.29 17.20
CA SER A 437 -53.78 -9.25 18.21
C SER A 437 -53.28 -7.92 17.62
N GLY A 438 -52.60 -7.96 16.46
CA GLY A 438 -51.92 -6.83 15.86
C GLY A 438 -50.63 -6.45 16.58
N GLU A 439 -50.15 -7.24 17.53
CA GLU A 439 -48.92 -7.00 18.27
C GLU A 439 -47.69 -7.30 17.42
N MET A 440 -46.63 -6.44 17.54
CA MET A 440 -45.39 -6.68 16.84
C MET A 440 -44.63 -7.85 17.46
N LEU A 441 -44.17 -8.74 16.59
CA LEU A 441 -43.43 -9.95 16.94
C LEU A 441 -41.91 -9.74 16.69
N PRO A 442 -41.02 -10.49 17.34
CA PRO A 442 -39.61 -10.52 17.01
C PRO A 442 -39.38 -10.87 15.54
N LEU A 443 -38.36 -10.25 14.88
CA LEU A 443 -38.04 -10.49 13.47
C LEU A 443 -37.59 -11.95 13.21
N TYR A 444 -37.07 -12.62 14.25
CA TYR A 444 -36.68 -14.02 14.21
C TYR A 444 -37.31 -14.72 15.42
N ASP A 445 -37.74 -15.95 15.23
CA ASP A 445 -38.17 -16.77 16.36
C ASP A 445 -36.95 -16.98 17.27
N GLU A 446 -37.06 -16.56 18.54
CA GLU A 446 -36.06 -16.93 19.53
C GLU A 446 -36.00 -18.45 19.55
N MET A 447 -34.89 -19.05 19.11
CA MET A 447 -34.63 -20.44 19.41
C MET A 447 -34.63 -20.55 20.95
N VAL A 448 -35.69 -21.14 21.47
CA VAL A 448 -35.75 -21.56 22.87
C VAL A 448 -34.60 -22.55 23.06
N LEU A 449 -33.49 -22.05 23.54
CA LEU A 449 -32.45 -22.87 24.14
C LEU A 449 -33.08 -23.41 25.42
N ASP A 450 -33.53 -24.66 25.36
CA ASP A 450 -33.94 -25.40 26.53
C ASP A 450 -32.75 -25.41 27.53
N PRO A 451 -32.89 -24.93 28.77
CA PRO A 451 -31.80 -24.87 29.71
C PRO A 451 -31.49 -26.21 30.39
N ALA A 452 -31.57 -27.31 29.63
CA ALA A 452 -31.23 -28.66 30.12
C ALA A 452 -30.75 -29.50 28.94
N ASP A 453 -29.44 -29.35 28.59
CA ASP A 453 -28.57 -30.47 28.19
C ASP A 453 -27.11 -30.02 28.34
#